data_1984f99c3834e3b3fb5183aef0e7134a
#
_entry.id   1984f99c3834e3b3fb5183aef0e7134a
#
_cell.length_a   1.000
_cell.length_b   1.000
_cell.length_c   1.000
_cell.angle_alpha   90.00
_cell.angle_beta   90.00
_cell.angle_gamma   90.00
#
_symmetry.space_group_name_H-M   'P 1'
#
loop_
_entity.id
_entity.type
_entity.pdbx_description
1 polymer ?
#
loop_
_entity_poly.entity_id
_entity_poly.type
_entity_poly.pdbx_seq_one_letter_code
_entity_poly.pdbx_strand_id
1 'polypeptide(L)'
;MKIYFLAIPIIIGIIIGLGLTTNLENASDDSSILNKENLIQGSTMLGNPNAKITIVEFGDYQCTFCYKFHDETMKKINQEYIKTANVNFIYKDFPLNGEQSILASE
;
A
#
# COMPACT_ATOMS: atom_id res chain seq x y z
N MET A 1 20.56 -50.80 -29.15
CA MET A 1 19.19 -50.27 -29.37
C MET A 1 18.30 -50.20 -28.09
N LYS A 2 18.57 -50.95 -27.04
CA LYS A 2 17.74 -50.96 -25.83
C LYS A 2 17.99 -49.78 -24.87
N ILE A 3 19.11 -49.07 -24.98
CA ILE A 3 19.51 -47.98 -24.08
C ILE A 3 18.78 -46.67 -24.42
N TYR A 4 18.46 -46.44 -25.69
CA TYR A 4 17.76 -45.24 -26.14
C TYR A 4 16.30 -45.20 -25.72
N PHE A 5 15.64 -46.32 -25.50
CA PHE A 5 14.25 -46.39 -25.07
C PHE A 5 14.02 -45.92 -23.62
N LEU A 6 15.04 -46.03 -22.77
CA LEU A 6 14.97 -45.56 -21.37
C LEU A 6 15.42 -44.10 -21.21
N ALA A 7 16.25 -43.60 -22.13
CA ALA A 7 16.76 -42.23 -22.06
C ALA A 7 15.72 -41.18 -22.51
N ILE A 8 14.86 -41.50 -23.46
CA ILE A 8 13.85 -40.59 -24.01
C ILE A 8 12.85 -40.13 -22.94
N PRO A 9 12.24 -40.99 -22.10
CA PRO A 9 11.29 -40.52 -21.08
C PRO A 9 11.95 -39.68 -19.99
N ILE A 10 13.23 -39.92 -19.68
CA ILE A 10 13.98 -39.14 -18.69
C ILE A 10 14.23 -37.71 -19.22
N ILE A 11 14.61 -37.57 -20.48
CA ILE A 11 14.84 -36.26 -21.11
C ILE A 11 13.54 -35.45 -21.24
N ILE A 12 12.43 -36.11 -21.60
CA ILE A 12 11.12 -35.49 -21.67
C ILE A 12 10.65 -35.06 -20.27
N GLY A 13 10.87 -35.84 -19.23
CA GLY A 13 10.57 -35.49 -17.85
C GLY A 13 11.35 -34.27 -17.36
N ILE A 14 12.62 -34.13 -17.74
CA ILE A 14 13.46 -32.99 -17.38
C ILE A 14 12.99 -31.71 -18.11
N ILE A 15 12.64 -31.82 -19.38
CA ILE A 15 12.15 -30.67 -20.16
C ILE A 15 10.81 -30.18 -19.64
N ILE A 16 9.89 -31.08 -19.28
CA ILE A 16 8.60 -30.73 -18.69
C ILE A 16 8.79 -30.14 -17.28
N GLY A 17 9.69 -30.72 -16.47
CA GLY A 17 10.02 -30.22 -15.13
C GLY A 17 10.65 -28.81 -15.13
N LEU A 18 11.51 -28.52 -16.08
CA LEU A 18 12.13 -27.18 -16.24
C LEU A 18 11.17 -26.14 -16.87
N GLY A 19 10.20 -26.59 -17.67
CA GLY A 19 9.21 -25.71 -18.29
C GLY A 19 8.09 -25.25 -17.37
N LEU A 20 7.83 -25.97 -16.25
CA LEU A 20 6.76 -25.60 -15.31
C LEU A 20 7.18 -24.60 -14.22
N THR A 21 8.48 -24.28 -14.09
CA THR A 21 8.97 -23.40 -13.04
C THR A 21 9.08 -21.93 -13.44
N THR A 22 8.73 -21.55 -14.68
CA THR A 22 8.95 -20.17 -15.17
C THR A 22 7.70 -19.29 -15.23
N ASN A 23 6.55 -19.71 -14.73
CA ASN A 23 5.31 -18.94 -14.83
C ASN A 23 4.67 -18.55 -13.49
N LEU A 24 5.45 -18.45 -12.40
CA LEU A 24 4.94 -18.01 -11.10
C LEU A 24 5.43 -16.61 -10.68
N GLU A 25 6.09 -15.88 -11.56
CA GLU A 25 6.63 -14.52 -11.24
C GLU A 25 6.05 -13.39 -12.08
N ASN A 26 4.80 -13.52 -12.51
CA ASN A 26 4.04 -12.36 -13.02
C ASN A 26 2.64 -12.33 -12.42
N ALA A 27 2.51 -12.49 -11.13
CA ALA A 27 1.50 -11.74 -10.41
C ALA A 27 2.00 -10.29 -10.44
N SER A 28 1.56 -9.53 -11.42
CA SER A 28 1.71 -8.09 -11.45
C SER A 28 1.16 -7.60 -10.11
N ASP A 29 2.08 -7.23 -9.24
CA ASP A 29 1.78 -6.59 -7.98
C ASP A 29 1.11 -5.27 -8.35
N ASP A 30 -0.22 -5.26 -8.35
CA ASP A 30 -1.06 -4.07 -8.51
C ASP A 30 -0.96 -3.15 -7.28
N SER A 31 0.00 -3.42 -6.42
CA SER A 31 0.42 -2.57 -5.31
C SER A 31 1.18 -1.31 -5.75
N SER A 32 1.43 -1.14 -7.06
CA SER A 32 2.06 0.08 -7.60
C SER A 32 1.21 1.34 -7.39
N ILE A 33 -0.11 1.20 -7.25
CA ILE A 33 -1.03 2.32 -7.00
C ILE A 33 -0.92 2.82 -5.56
N LEU A 34 -0.66 1.91 -4.61
CA LEU A 34 -0.50 2.24 -3.18
C LEU A 34 0.96 2.33 -2.75
N ASN A 35 1.86 2.62 -3.69
CA ASN A 35 3.25 2.87 -3.33
C ASN A 35 3.32 4.07 -2.39
N LYS A 36 4.07 3.92 -1.29
CA LYS A 36 4.32 4.97 -0.29
C LYS A 36 4.72 6.30 -0.96
N GLU A 37 5.52 6.25 -2.00
CA GLU A 37 5.95 7.41 -2.79
C GLU A 37 4.76 8.19 -3.36
N ASN A 38 3.80 7.49 -3.98
CA ASN A 38 2.60 8.11 -4.56
C ASN A 38 1.66 8.68 -3.48
N LEU A 39 1.61 8.04 -2.32
CA LEU A 39 0.79 8.53 -1.19
C LEU A 39 1.39 9.76 -0.51
N ILE A 40 2.72 9.89 -0.53
CA ILE A 40 3.44 11.02 0.08
C ILE A 40 3.45 12.24 -0.84
N GLN A 41 3.46 12.04 -2.15
CA GLN A 41 3.61 13.12 -3.12
C GLN A 41 2.52 14.19 -2.95
N GLY A 42 2.95 15.42 -2.76
CA GLY A 42 2.06 16.59 -2.60
C GLY A 42 1.33 16.67 -1.25
N SER A 43 1.69 15.83 -0.27
CA SER A 43 1.02 15.80 1.03
C SER A 43 1.92 16.25 2.16
N THR A 44 1.34 16.90 3.15
CA THR A 44 2.02 17.20 4.41
C THR A 44 2.03 15.95 5.28
N MET A 45 3.21 15.61 5.79
CA MET A 45 3.41 14.49 6.70
C MET A 45 3.61 14.98 8.13
N LEU A 46 2.90 14.37 9.06
CA LEU A 46 3.08 14.57 10.49
C LEU A 46 3.90 13.42 11.06
N GLY A 47 4.96 13.72 11.78
CA GLY A 47 5.84 12.74 12.44
C GLY A 47 7.12 12.43 11.68
N ASN A 48 7.78 11.33 12.04
CA ASN A 48 9.06 10.95 11.48
C ASN A 48 8.91 10.33 10.07
N PRO A 49 9.51 10.91 9.02
CA PRO A 49 9.41 10.35 7.67
C PRO A 49 10.01 8.94 7.53
N ASN A 50 10.91 8.57 8.44
CA ASN A 50 11.53 7.25 8.48
C ASN A 50 10.77 6.25 9.37
N ALA A 51 9.59 6.59 9.89
CA ALA A 51 8.77 5.66 10.66
C ALA A 51 8.40 4.45 9.80
N LYS A 52 8.36 3.27 10.44
CA LYS A 52 8.06 2.00 9.74
C LYS A 52 6.60 1.90 9.29
N ILE A 53 5.71 2.59 9.99
CA ILE A 53 4.27 2.57 9.74
C ILE A 53 3.84 3.96 9.28
N THR A 54 3.08 4.00 8.21
CA THR A 54 2.44 5.20 7.70
C THR A 54 0.93 5.02 7.75
N ILE A 55 0.25 5.92 8.45
CA ILE A 55 -1.21 6.02 8.44
C ILE A 55 -1.58 7.06 7.39
N VAL A 56 -2.48 6.71 6.49
CA VAL A 56 -3.02 7.63 5.49
C VAL A 56 -4.52 7.76 5.73
N GLU A 57 -4.98 8.97 5.97
CA GLU A 57 -6.40 9.31 6.06
C GLU A 57 -6.84 10.00 4.76
N PHE A 58 -7.89 9.50 4.16
CA PHE A 58 -8.63 10.18 3.11
C PHE A 58 -9.83 10.84 3.76
N GLY A 59 -9.79 12.15 3.93
CA GLY A 59 -10.76 12.88 4.73
C GLY A 59 -11.42 14.04 4.01
N ASP A 60 -12.56 14.44 4.54
CA ASP A 60 -13.37 15.55 4.07
C ASP A 60 -13.63 16.49 5.25
N TYR A 61 -13.34 17.79 5.07
CA TYR A 61 -13.50 18.80 6.13
C TYR A 61 -14.94 19.04 6.55
N GLN A 62 -15.94 18.66 5.73
CA GLN A 62 -17.36 18.72 6.07
C GLN A 62 -17.88 17.41 6.69
N CYS A 63 -17.04 16.41 6.82
CA CYS A 63 -17.41 15.10 7.36
C CYS A 63 -17.40 15.12 8.90
N THR A 64 -18.57 14.97 9.51
CA THR A 64 -18.72 14.91 10.98
C THR A 64 -17.91 13.77 11.61
N PHE A 65 -17.83 12.63 10.95
CA PHE A 65 -17.05 11.47 11.44
C PHE A 65 -15.55 11.69 11.35
N CYS A 66 -15.07 12.36 10.31
CA CYS A 66 -13.66 12.76 10.19
C CYS A 66 -13.30 13.74 11.32
N TYR A 67 -14.15 14.73 11.58
CA TYR A 67 -13.96 15.63 12.71
C TYR A 67 -13.88 14.87 14.04
N LYS A 68 -14.82 13.95 14.29
CA LYS A 68 -14.82 13.15 15.51
C LYS A 68 -13.56 12.28 15.64
N PHE A 69 -13.11 11.69 14.54
CA PHE A 69 -11.84 10.94 14.50
C PHE A 69 -10.65 11.81 14.94
N HIS A 70 -10.55 13.03 14.39
CA HIS A 70 -9.49 13.96 14.76
C HIS A 70 -9.57 14.41 16.23
N ASP A 71 -10.76 14.69 16.73
CA ASP A 71 -10.92 15.18 18.09
C ASP A 71 -10.69 14.09 19.16
N GLU A 72 -11.06 12.86 18.91
CA GLU A 72 -11.01 11.77 19.89
C GLU A 72 -9.82 10.82 19.66
N THR A 73 -9.66 10.32 18.44
CA THR A 73 -8.74 9.22 18.13
C THR A 73 -7.36 9.73 17.72
N MET A 74 -7.30 10.73 16.84
CA MET A 74 -6.05 11.24 16.31
C MET A 74 -5.16 11.85 17.40
N LYS A 75 -5.76 12.49 18.42
CA LYS A 75 -5.02 12.99 19.58
C LYS A 75 -4.24 11.89 20.30
N LYS A 76 -4.86 10.71 20.47
CA LYS A 76 -4.22 9.54 21.09
C LYS A 76 -3.13 8.96 20.20
N ILE A 77 -3.42 8.79 18.91
CA ILE A 77 -2.43 8.31 17.92
C ILE A 77 -1.20 9.23 17.92
N ASN A 78 -1.42 10.54 17.96
CA ASN A 78 -0.32 11.50 17.98
C ASN A 78 0.54 11.35 19.25
N GLN A 79 -0.09 11.26 20.42
CA GLN A 79 0.64 11.16 21.68
C GLN A 79 1.40 9.85 21.84
N GLU A 80 0.79 8.74 21.46
CA GLU A 80 1.31 7.40 21.74
C GLU A 80 2.26 6.87 20.66
N TYR A 81 2.03 7.25 19.40
CA TYR A 81 2.73 6.65 18.27
C TYR A 81 3.52 7.64 17.41
N ILE A 82 2.98 8.81 17.11
CA ILE A 82 3.64 9.78 16.23
C ILE A 82 4.79 10.47 16.97
N LYS A 83 4.54 10.98 18.17
CA LYS A 83 5.59 11.61 19.00
C LYS A 83 6.70 10.66 19.41
N THR A 84 6.43 9.36 19.42
CA THR A 84 7.44 8.32 19.70
C THR A 84 8.19 7.85 18.45
N ALA A 85 7.97 8.50 17.31
CA ALA A 85 8.58 8.21 16.00
C ALA A 85 8.29 6.79 15.43
N ASN A 86 7.32 6.06 15.99
CA ASN A 86 6.94 4.73 15.51
C ASN A 86 6.04 4.78 14.26
N VAL A 87 5.26 5.87 14.14
CA VAL A 87 4.26 6.07 13.09
C VAL A 87 4.42 7.47 12.50
N ASN A 88 4.17 7.61 11.21
CA ASN A 88 3.87 8.89 10.59
C ASN A 88 2.44 8.90 10.06
N PHE A 89 1.91 10.11 9.83
CA PHE A 89 0.53 10.31 9.40
C PHE A 89 0.49 11.26 8.21
N ILE A 90 -0.35 10.93 7.23
CA ILE A 90 -0.58 11.71 6.03
C ILE A 90 -2.09 11.92 5.89
N TYR A 91 -2.50 13.16 5.69
CA TYR A 91 -3.87 13.51 5.33
C TYR A 91 -3.96 13.73 3.83
N LYS A 92 -4.99 13.18 3.21
CA LYS A 92 -5.34 13.37 1.82
C LYS A 92 -6.75 13.92 1.71
N ASP A 93 -6.89 15.05 1.04
CA ASP A 93 -8.19 15.63 0.76
C ASP A 93 -9.01 14.68 -0.12
N PHE A 94 -10.21 14.40 0.34
CA PHE A 94 -11.18 13.57 -0.37
C PHE A 94 -12.59 14.16 -0.23
N PRO A 95 -12.88 15.27 -0.93
CA PRO A 95 -14.11 16.03 -0.78
C PRO A 95 -15.30 15.26 -1.37
N LEU A 96 -16.20 14.80 -0.50
CA LEU A 96 -17.40 14.01 -0.86
C LEU A 96 -18.72 14.74 -0.56
N ASN A 97 -18.70 15.74 0.32
CA ASN A 97 -19.90 16.38 0.85
C ASN A 97 -20.30 17.67 0.10
N GLY A 98 -20.02 17.72 -1.21
CA GLY A 98 -20.45 18.79 -2.09
C GLY A 98 -19.48 19.97 -2.20
N GLU A 99 -19.97 21.09 -2.73
CA GLU A 99 -19.18 22.26 -3.11
C GLU A 99 -18.36 22.84 -1.95
N GLN A 100 -18.92 22.89 -0.76
CA GLN A 100 -18.23 23.40 0.43
C GLN A 100 -17.03 22.53 0.82
N SER A 101 -17.09 21.22 0.59
CA SER A 101 -15.97 20.31 0.82
C SER A 101 -14.84 20.51 -0.20
N ILE A 102 -15.20 20.80 -1.45
CA ILE A 102 -14.25 21.11 -2.51
C ILE A 102 -13.52 22.41 -2.18
N LEU A 103 -14.24 23.45 -1.84
CA LEU A 103 -13.66 24.76 -1.46
C LEU A 103 -12.74 24.65 -0.22
N ALA A 104 -13.06 23.76 0.71
CA ALA A 104 -12.26 23.59 1.93
C ALA A 104 -10.95 22.78 1.68
N SER A 105 -10.84 22.10 0.54
CA SER A 105 -9.67 21.28 0.16
C SER A 105 -8.68 22.03 -0.76
N GLU A 106 -9.03 23.22 -1.25
CA GLU A 106 -8.19 24.08 -2.08
C GLU A 106 -7.24 24.96 -1.24
#